data_52cd2e574a73600dac49ef69e93a821d
#
_entry.id   52cd2e574a73600dac49ef69e93a821d
#
_cell.length_a   1.000
_cell.length_b   1.000
_cell.length_c   1.000
_cell.angle_alpha   90.00
_cell.angle_beta   90.00
_cell.angle_gamma   90.00
#
_symmetry.space_group_name_H-M   'P 1'
#
loop_
_entity.id
_entity.type
_entity.pdbx_description
1 polymer ?
#
loop_
_entity_poly.entity_id
_entity_poly.type
_entity_poly.pdbx_seq_one_letter_code
_entity_poly.pdbx_strand_id
1 'polypeptide(L)'
;MKVLSETIQIHSGGEGDIIDITEQLSNAVKESNIENGNVTIFVSGSTAAITTIEYEPGLIHDFPEMLSRIVPKNMKYKHDNTWHDGNGHSHVRSSLIGPSITIPIIHRKLTLGTWQQVVLLEMDTRSRDRSVILQIMGE
;
A
#
# COMPACT_ATOMS: atom_id res chain seq x y z
N MET A 1 -19.53 15.29 -12.28
CA MET A 1 -18.37 14.88 -11.44
C MET A 1 -18.89 14.33 -10.12
N LYS A 2 -18.52 13.10 -9.83
CA LYS A 2 -18.79 12.47 -8.53
C LYS A 2 -17.47 12.34 -7.76
N VAL A 3 -17.55 12.46 -6.45
CA VAL A 3 -16.44 12.18 -5.54
C VAL A 3 -16.95 11.24 -4.45
N LEU A 4 -16.40 10.05 -4.40
CA LEU A 4 -16.80 9.02 -3.44
C LEU A 4 -15.57 8.63 -2.62
N SER A 5 -15.77 8.42 -1.33
CA SER A 5 -14.69 7.96 -0.43
C SER A 5 -15.15 6.69 0.27
N GLU A 6 -14.24 5.74 0.34
CA GLU A 6 -14.45 4.46 1.01
C GLU A 6 -13.19 4.10 1.80
N THR A 7 -13.35 3.42 2.92
CA THR A 7 -12.23 2.94 3.72
C THR A 7 -12.28 1.44 3.81
N ILE A 8 -11.15 0.81 3.49
CA ILE A 8 -10.95 -0.63 3.63
C ILE A 8 -10.10 -0.86 4.87
N GLN A 9 -10.54 -1.73 5.77
CA GLN A 9 -9.76 -2.15 6.94
C GLN A 9 -8.99 -3.42 6.60
N ILE A 10 -7.67 -3.36 6.78
CA ILE A 10 -6.76 -4.48 6.50
C ILE A 10 -5.98 -4.81 7.77
N HIS A 11 -6.06 -6.06 8.22
CA HIS A 11 -5.22 -6.56 9.30
C HIS A 11 -3.97 -7.18 8.71
N SER A 12 -2.80 -6.68 9.11
CA SER A 12 -1.52 -7.17 8.61
C SER A 12 -0.92 -8.25 9.52
N GLY A 13 -0.05 -9.08 8.93
CA GLY A 13 0.68 -10.13 9.66
C GLY A 13 1.96 -9.64 10.31
N GLY A 14 2.38 -8.39 10.08
CA GLY A 14 3.62 -7.84 10.62
C GLY A 14 4.65 -7.51 9.54
N GLU A 15 5.87 -7.29 9.96
CA GLU A 15 6.97 -6.79 9.11
C GLU A 15 7.19 -7.65 7.86
N GLY A 16 7.21 -6.99 6.71
CA GLY A 16 7.44 -7.63 5.42
C GLY A 16 6.18 -8.25 4.79
N ASP A 17 5.03 -8.13 5.42
CA ASP A 17 3.79 -8.63 4.86
C ASP A 17 3.38 -7.80 3.64
N ILE A 18 3.09 -8.48 2.53
CA ILE A 18 2.66 -7.88 1.26
C ILE A 18 1.24 -8.37 1.00
N ILE A 19 0.28 -7.48 1.06
CA ILE A 19 -1.14 -7.83 1.00
C ILE A 19 -1.75 -7.32 -0.30
N ASP A 20 -2.21 -8.23 -1.14
CA ASP A 20 -2.93 -7.89 -2.38
C ASP A 20 -4.33 -7.36 -2.04
N ILE A 21 -4.60 -6.11 -2.43
CA ILE A 21 -5.88 -5.45 -2.21
C ILE A 21 -6.62 -5.15 -3.52
N THR A 22 -6.16 -5.70 -4.62
CA THR A 22 -6.68 -5.41 -5.96
C THR A 22 -8.16 -5.74 -6.11
N GLU A 23 -8.61 -6.86 -5.55
CA GLU A 23 -10.02 -7.27 -5.64
C GLU A 23 -10.94 -6.28 -4.93
N GLN A 24 -10.60 -5.86 -3.72
CA GLN A 24 -11.37 -4.86 -2.98
C GLN A 24 -11.45 -3.53 -3.74
N LEU A 25 -10.34 -3.11 -4.35
CA LEU A 25 -10.29 -1.91 -5.19
C LEU A 25 -11.20 -2.04 -6.41
N SER A 26 -11.10 -3.15 -7.12
CA SER A 26 -11.90 -3.40 -8.32
C SER A 26 -13.39 -3.41 -8.00
N ASN A 27 -13.78 -3.99 -6.87
CA ASN A 27 -15.16 -4.00 -6.40
C ASN A 27 -15.65 -2.59 -6.08
N ALA A 28 -14.86 -1.79 -5.35
CA ALA A 28 -15.21 -0.41 -5.01
C ALA A 28 -15.41 0.45 -6.27
N VAL A 29 -14.52 0.32 -7.25
CA VAL A 29 -14.62 1.04 -8.53
C VAL A 29 -15.89 0.63 -9.27
N LYS A 30 -16.18 -0.67 -9.34
CA LYS A 30 -17.39 -1.17 -9.99
C LYS A 30 -18.67 -0.64 -9.32
N GLU A 31 -18.71 -0.66 -7.99
CA GLU A 31 -19.86 -0.20 -7.19
C GLU A 31 -20.05 1.32 -7.25
N SER A 32 -18.98 2.08 -7.51
CA SER A 32 -19.04 3.54 -7.63
C SER A 32 -19.87 4.02 -8.83
N ASN A 33 -20.06 3.16 -9.84
CA ASN A 33 -20.69 3.52 -11.11
C ASN A 33 -20.00 4.66 -11.87
N ILE A 34 -18.75 4.96 -11.57
CA ILE A 34 -17.94 5.92 -12.29
C ILE A 34 -17.39 5.23 -13.55
N GLU A 35 -17.75 5.80 -14.71
CA GLU A 35 -17.35 5.26 -16.01
C GLU A 35 -15.90 5.58 -16.31
N ASN A 36 -15.50 6.84 -16.14
CA ASN A 36 -14.16 7.33 -16.38
C ASN A 36 -13.72 8.28 -15.27
N GLY A 37 -12.51 8.10 -14.77
CA GLY A 37 -11.99 8.92 -13.68
C GLY A 37 -10.69 8.39 -13.11
N ASN A 38 -10.51 8.60 -11.83
CA ASN A 38 -9.34 8.15 -11.08
C ASN A 38 -9.76 7.57 -9.73
N VAL A 39 -8.98 6.64 -9.23
CA VAL A 39 -9.00 6.25 -7.82
C VAL A 39 -7.64 6.55 -7.20
N THR A 40 -7.65 7.28 -6.10
CA THR A 40 -6.48 7.45 -5.24
C THR A 40 -6.59 6.47 -4.08
N ILE A 41 -5.53 5.71 -3.86
CA ILE A 41 -5.41 4.71 -2.79
C ILE A 41 -4.38 5.24 -1.80
N PHE A 42 -4.76 5.41 -0.55
CA PHE A 42 -3.90 5.99 0.47
C PHE A 42 -3.97 5.18 1.76
N VAL A 43 -2.83 4.81 2.32
CA VAL A 43 -2.77 4.20 3.64
C VAL A 43 -2.46 5.25 4.71
N SER A 44 -3.31 5.32 5.74
CA SER A 44 -3.05 6.16 6.92
C SER A 44 -2.03 5.47 7.80
N GLY A 45 -0.94 6.17 8.10
CA GLY A 45 0.13 5.66 8.94
C GLY A 45 1.50 5.91 8.32
N SER A 46 2.52 5.90 9.15
CA SER A 46 3.91 6.22 8.76
C SER A 46 4.81 4.98 8.63
N THR A 47 4.26 3.79 8.83
CA THR A 47 4.99 2.50 8.80
C THR A 47 4.37 1.49 7.84
N ALA A 48 3.61 1.97 6.86
CA ALA A 48 3.04 1.18 5.77
C ALA A 48 3.16 1.95 4.46
N ALA A 49 3.00 1.27 3.34
CA ALA A 49 3.09 1.87 2.02
C ALA A 49 2.13 1.20 1.04
N ILE A 50 1.87 1.87 -0.07
CA ILE A 50 1.06 1.35 -1.18
C ILE A 50 1.92 1.37 -2.44
N THR A 51 1.91 0.27 -3.19
CA THR A 51 2.57 0.19 -4.50
C THR A 51 1.87 -0.86 -5.38
N THR A 52 2.41 -1.08 -6.56
CA THR A 52 2.00 -2.20 -7.42
C THR A 52 3.15 -3.18 -7.59
N ILE A 53 2.81 -4.43 -7.73
CA ILE A 53 3.78 -5.52 -7.94
C ILE A 53 3.10 -6.66 -8.70
N GLU A 54 3.86 -7.45 -9.42
CA GLU A 54 3.38 -8.79 -9.78
C GLU A 54 3.34 -9.63 -8.51
N TYR A 55 2.15 -10.05 -8.10
CA TYR A 55 1.96 -10.78 -6.85
C TYR A 55 2.24 -12.27 -7.06
N GLU A 56 3.53 -12.63 -7.03
CA GLU A 56 4.00 -14.00 -7.24
C GLU A 56 5.14 -14.33 -6.25
N PRO A 57 5.38 -15.61 -5.95
CA PRO A 57 6.27 -16.00 -4.85
C PRO A 57 7.69 -15.44 -4.93
N GLY A 58 8.26 -15.33 -6.13
CA GLY A 58 9.61 -14.78 -6.31
C GLY A 58 9.72 -13.33 -5.88
N LEU A 59 8.83 -12.47 -6.36
CA LEU A 59 8.83 -11.05 -6.02
C LEU A 59 8.39 -10.78 -4.58
N ILE A 60 7.49 -11.58 -4.03
CA ILE A 60 7.12 -11.51 -2.60
C ILE A 60 8.33 -11.78 -1.72
N HIS A 61 9.25 -12.65 -2.16
CA HIS A 61 10.54 -12.86 -1.51
C HIS A 61 11.54 -11.74 -1.80
N ASP A 62 11.71 -11.37 -3.07
CA ASP A 62 12.78 -10.48 -3.52
C ASP A 62 12.59 -9.04 -3.04
N PHE A 63 11.35 -8.57 -2.95
CA PHE A 63 11.09 -7.18 -2.58
C PHE A 63 11.50 -6.87 -1.13
N PRO A 64 11.09 -7.64 -0.11
CA PRO A 64 11.57 -7.45 1.25
C PRO A 64 13.08 -7.66 1.39
N GLU A 65 13.65 -8.61 0.65
CA GLU A 65 15.08 -8.87 0.63
C GLU A 65 15.86 -7.64 0.13
N MET A 66 15.40 -7.01 -0.94
CA MET A 66 16.02 -5.79 -1.46
C MET A 66 15.89 -4.62 -0.48
N LEU A 67 14.72 -4.46 0.15
CA LEU A 67 14.54 -3.43 1.18
C LEU A 67 15.48 -3.64 2.36
N SER A 68 15.73 -4.89 2.75
CA SER A 68 16.67 -5.19 3.84
C SER A 68 18.11 -4.79 3.53
N ARG A 69 18.48 -4.76 2.25
CA ARG A 69 19.80 -4.30 1.79
C ARG A 69 19.90 -2.79 1.67
N ILE A 70 18.84 -2.13 1.20
CA ILE A 70 18.83 -0.68 1.00
C ILE A 70 18.61 0.05 2.33
N VAL A 71 17.68 -0.45 3.15
CA VAL A 71 17.32 0.11 4.45
C VAL A 71 17.42 -1.02 5.49
N PRO A 72 18.63 -1.32 5.97
CA PRO A 72 18.85 -2.44 6.90
C PRO A 72 18.18 -2.22 8.25
N LYS A 73 17.60 -3.28 8.80
CA LYS A 73 17.04 -3.26 10.15
C LYS A 73 18.13 -3.04 11.22
N ASN A 74 19.31 -3.63 10.99
CA ASN A 74 20.42 -3.62 11.93
C ASN A 74 21.33 -2.38 11.81
N MET A 75 20.76 -1.25 11.46
CA MET A 75 21.44 0.03 11.42
C MET A 75 20.95 0.90 12.59
N LYS A 76 21.77 1.85 13.04
CA LYS A 76 21.34 2.82 14.05
C LYS A 76 20.46 3.89 13.40
N TYR A 77 19.24 4.00 13.88
CA TYR A 77 18.30 5.05 13.48
C TYR A 77 18.08 6.00 14.63
N LYS A 78 18.19 7.30 14.38
CA LYS A 78 17.96 8.34 15.41
C LYS A 78 16.52 8.34 15.92
N HIS A 79 15.57 7.87 15.11
CA HIS A 79 14.18 7.68 15.51
C HIS A 79 14.05 6.76 16.74
N ASP A 80 14.87 5.71 16.80
CA ASP A 80 14.86 4.74 17.90
C ASP A 80 15.31 5.37 19.23
N ASN A 81 16.12 6.45 19.17
CA ASN A 81 16.50 7.22 20.34
C ASN A 81 15.36 8.10 20.88
N THR A 82 14.37 8.42 20.05
CA THR A 82 13.22 9.24 20.44
C THR A 82 12.18 8.43 21.20
N TRP A 83 11.77 7.30 20.65
CA TRP A 83 10.65 6.50 21.14
C TRP A 83 11.04 5.11 21.66
N HIS A 84 12.23 4.64 21.38
CA HIS A 84 12.78 3.34 21.79
C HIS A 84 11.94 2.12 21.32
N ASP A 85 11.23 2.26 20.20
CA ASP A 85 10.36 1.21 19.66
C ASP A 85 10.99 0.37 18.55
N GLY A 86 12.23 0.71 18.15
CA GLY A 86 13.03 -0.10 17.24
C GLY A 86 12.50 -0.19 15.81
N ASN A 87 11.68 0.79 15.39
CA ASN A 87 11.04 0.79 14.06
C ASN A 87 11.49 1.93 13.15
N GLY A 88 12.67 2.49 13.38
CA GLY A 88 13.23 3.54 12.51
C GLY A 88 13.33 3.11 11.06
N HIS A 89 13.79 1.88 10.81
CA HIS A 89 13.84 1.29 9.46
C HIS A 89 12.45 1.19 8.83
N SER A 90 11.41 0.93 9.61
CA SER A 90 10.02 0.86 9.12
C SER A 90 9.56 2.18 8.55
N HIS A 91 9.82 3.29 9.25
CA HIS A 91 9.49 4.64 8.79
C HIS A 91 10.26 5.00 7.52
N VAL A 92 11.55 4.71 7.47
CA VAL A 92 12.39 5.04 6.30
C VAL A 92 11.94 4.24 5.08
N ARG A 93 11.69 2.95 5.22
CA ARG A 93 11.18 2.09 4.14
C ARG A 93 9.84 2.60 3.61
N SER A 94 8.92 2.94 4.52
CA SER A 94 7.60 3.47 4.15
C SER A 94 7.70 4.80 3.41
N SER A 95 8.56 5.70 3.86
CA SER A 95 8.80 6.98 3.20
C SER A 95 9.41 6.82 1.82
N LEU A 96 10.27 5.82 1.64
CA LEU A 96 10.90 5.53 0.35
C LEU A 96 9.89 5.08 -0.71
N ILE A 97 8.95 4.22 -0.32
CA ILE A 97 7.92 3.68 -1.23
C ILE A 97 6.75 4.67 -1.41
N GLY A 98 6.30 5.26 -0.32
CA GLY A 98 5.20 6.21 -0.31
C GLY A 98 3.86 5.63 0.12
N PRO A 99 2.93 6.51 0.55
CA PRO A 99 1.66 6.08 1.15
C PRO A 99 0.52 5.93 0.15
N SER A 100 0.69 6.34 -1.11
CA SER A 100 -0.42 6.39 -2.04
C SER A 100 0.00 6.21 -3.50
N ILE A 101 -0.97 5.75 -4.28
CA ILE A 101 -0.90 5.72 -5.75
C ILE A 101 -2.24 6.19 -6.31
N THR A 102 -2.22 6.64 -7.56
CA THR A 102 -3.43 6.97 -8.31
C THR A 102 -3.50 6.11 -9.56
N ILE A 103 -4.66 5.50 -9.81
CA ILE A 103 -4.88 4.63 -10.96
C ILE A 103 -6.05 5.20 -11.78
N PRO A 104 -5.88 5.37 -13.10
CA PRO A 104 -6.99 5.74 -13.97
C PRO A 104 -8.09 4.67 -14.00
N ILE A 105 -9.34 5.14 -14.10
CA ILE A 105 -10.51 4.30 -14.33
C ILE A 105 -10.99 4.59 -15.75
N ILE A 106 -11.12 3.55 -16.57
CA ILE A 106 -11.63 3.64 -17.94
C ILE A 106 -12.66 2.52 -18.11
N HIS A 107 -13.86 2.90 -18.57
CA HIS A 107 -14.97 1.96 -18.73
C HIS A 107 -15.24 1.14 -17.47
N ARG A 108 -15.26 1.82 -16.33
CA ARG A 108 -15.54 1.23 -14.99
C ARG A 108 -14.52 0.19 -14.53
N LYS A 109 -13.31 0.24 -15.11
CA LYS A 109 -12.23 -0.72 -14.78
C LYS A 109 -10.95 0.01 -14.43
N LEU A 110 -10.20 -0.55 -13.50
CA LEU A 110 -8.82 -0.14 -13.24
C LEU A 110 -7.95 -0.46 -14.46
N THR A 111 -7.06 0.46 -14.82
CA THR A 111 -6.16 0.31 -15.98
C THR A 111 -4.90 -0.48 -15.68
N LEU A 112 -4.93 -1.32 -14.68
CA LEU A 112 -3.80 -2.16 -14.30
C LEU A 112 -3.42 -3.13 -15.42
N GLY A 113 -2.11 -3.36 -15.57
CA GLY A 113 -1.61 -4.45 -16.41
C GLY A 113 -2.05 -5.83 -15.89
N THR A 114 -2.00 -6.84 -16.74
CA THR A 114 -2.44 -8.20 -16.41
C THR A 114 -1.78 -8.77 -15.15
N TRP A 115 -0.49 -8.47 -14.95
CA TRP A 115 0.30 -8.97 -13.81
C TRP A 115 0.53 -7.92 -12.73
N GLN A 116 -0.15 -6.79 -12.83
CA GLN A 116 0.03 -5.66 -11.92
C GLN A 116 -1.06 -5.67 -10.84
N GLN A 117 -0.69 -5.97 -9.61
CA GLN A 117 -1.58 -5.93 -8.46
C GLN A 117 -1.23 -4.75 -7.55
N VAL A 118 -2.24 -4.17 -6.94
CA VAL A 118 -2.06 -3.15 -5.90
C VAL A 118 -1.88 -3.84 -4.56
N VAL A 119 -0.83 -3.49 -3.85
CA VAL A 119 -0.48 -4.10 -2.58
C VAL A 119 -0.30 -3.07 -1.48
N LEU A 120 -0.72 -3.47 -0.28
CA LEU A 120 -0.37 -2.82 0.97
C LEU A 120 0.90 -3.49 1.51
N LEU A 121 1.91 -2.69 1.80
CA LEU A 121 3.16 -3.14 2.37
C LEU A 121 3.19 -2.81 3.86
N GLU A 122 3.25 -3.84 4.72
CA GLU A 122 3.43 -3.64 6.14
C GLU A 122 4.92 -3.53 6.45
N MET A 123 5.33 -2.38 6.94
CA MET A 123 6.74 -2.09 7.25
C MET A 123 7.03 -2.09 8.75
N ASP A 124 6.00 -2.04 9.60
CA ASP A 124 6.19 -2.02 11.05
C ASP A 124 6.68 -3.38 11.57
N THR A 125 7.25 -3.37 12.75
CA THR A 125 7.83 -4.56 13.40
C THR A 125 6.77 -5.49 13.99
N ARG A 126 5.50 -5.12 13.96
CA ARG A 126 4.37 -5.91 14.48
C ARG A 126 3.17 -5.83 13.55
N SER A 127 2.22 -6.74 13.75
CA SER A 127 0.93 -6.67 13.06
C SER A 127 0.18 -5.39 13.42
N ARG A 128 -0.56 -4.86 12.45
CA ARG A 128 -1.33 -3.63 12.58
C ARG A 128 -2.67 -3.77 11.90
N ASP A 129 -3.64 -3.00 12.39
CA ASP A 129 -4.88 -2.73 11.67
C ASP A 129 -4.67 -1.46 10.86
N ARG A 130 -4.75 -1.59 9.52
CA ARG A 130 -4.50 -0.49 8.59
C ARG A 130 -5.79 -0.02 7.95
N SER A 131 -5.96 1.30 7.90
CA SER A 131 -7.02 1.93 7.14
C SER A 131 -6.49 2.34 5.77
N VAL A 132 -7.04 1.77 4.72
CA VAL A 132 -6.74 2.15 3.34
C VAL A 132 -7.92 2.93 2.80
N ILE A 133 -7.68 4.18 2.47
CA ILE A 133 -8.69 5.12 1.99
C ILE A 133 -8.67 5.11 0.47
N LEU A 134 -9.84 4.91 -0.12
CA LEU A 134 -10.07 5.03 -1.56
C LEU A 134 -10.84 6.31 -1.82
N GLN A 135 -10.32 7.18 -2.66
CA GLN A 135 -11.09 8.31 -3.17
C GLN A 135 -11.25 8.15 -4.67
N ILE A 136 -12.50 7.97 -5.09
CA ILE A 136 -12.88 7.71 -6.48
C ILE A 136 -13.53 8.97 -7.03
N MET A 137 -13.00 9.50 -8.13
CA MET A 137 -13.46 10.73 -8.74
C MET A 137 -13.68 10.52 -10.24
N GLY A 138 -14.79 11.02 -10.76
CA GLY A 138 -15.07 10.92 -12.19
C GLY A 138 -16.53 11.03 -12.54
N GLU A 139 -16.88 10.53 -13.73
CA GLU A 139 -18.24 10.56 -14.29
C GLU A 139 -18.70 9.18 -14.72
#